data_c83992f4d99596caf2c8d8d753c62bc3
#
_entry.id   c83992f4d99596caf2c8d8d753c62bc3
#
_cell.length_a   1.000
_cell.length_b   1.000
_cell.length_c   1.000
_cell.angle_alpha   90.00
_cell.angle_beta   90.00
_cell.angle_gamma   90.00
#
_symmetry.space_group_name_H-M   'P 1'
#
loop_
_entity.id
_entity.type
_entity.pdbx_description
1 polymer ?
#
loop_
_entity_poly.entity_id
_entity_poly.type
_entity_poly.pdbx_seq_one_letter_code
_entity_poly.pdbx_strand_id
1 'polypeptide(L)'
;YTILAVAFAFILWLVVYNLNDPVKTKTFTTTVSITGKEAVVDMGKWPTIKESDKTVTFSVSAKRSYLSELDDSDFYANVDLSNIVVDKDDPNSATVKVDIGCTKYKHSITFNGGEHQIPVSIEEYMQKQFAVKVSLEGSVSGSRALGDNPEANPKVVKVGGPKSLVSEIASANVTVKVDENTIVADNQITDRGELILLDENGDEVDMSKLDIDSQYKSVAISVDVLSTKEVPIKCSTTGSPAGGKSVLGVNLSEESVLIKGAAESLNNITSIDVGPIDITGATEDIKTSVDLSGYLPDNVSLVNSGKSKLSIDIQIETNATATLTLNSSNISYEIGRAHV
;
A
#
# COMPACT_ATOMS: atom_id res chain seq x y z
N TYR A 1 -83.15 -29.26 23.77
CA TYR A 1 -81.97 -29.88 24.35
C TYR A 1 -80.81 -30.05 23.29
N THR A 2 -81.11 -30.35 22.03
CA THR A 2 -80.09 -30.54 20.96
C THR A 2 -79.30 -29.29 20.67
N ILE A 3 -79.90 -28.11 20.60
CA ILE A 3 -79.20 -26.84 20.38
C ILE A 3 -78.24 -26.50 21.54
N LEU A 4 -78.66 -26.81 22.78
CA LEU A 4 -77.78 -26.57 23.96
C LEU A 4 -76.59 -27.52 23.99
N ALA A 5 -76.80 -28.79 23.57
CA ALA A 5 -75.68 -29.79 23.45
C ALA A 5 -74.68 -29.42 22.36
N VAL A 6 -75.17 -28.92 21.21
CA VAL A 6 -74.28 -28.44 20.13
C VAL A 6 -73.51 -27.19 20.57
N ALA A 7 -74.17 -26.25 21.23
CA ALA A 7 -73.50 -25.06 21.80
C ALA A 7 -72.41 -25.45 22.82
N PHE A 8 -72.72 -26.38 23.72
CA PHE A 8 -71.81 -26.88 24.73
C PHE A 8 -70.61 -27.65 24.07
N ALA A 9 -70.90 -28.48 23.09
CA ALA A 9 -69.80 -29.19 22.32
C ALA A 9 -68.92 -28.21 21.59
N PHE A 10 -69.49 -27.13 21.02
CA PHE A 10 -68.70 -26.06 20.36
C PHE A 10 -67.84 -25.27 21.36
N ILE A 11 -68.36 -24.95 22.53
CA ILE A 11 -67.61 -24.30 23.60
C ILE A 11 -66.48 -25.23 24.08
N LEU A 12 -66.78 -26.49 24.30
CA LEU A 12 -65.79 -27.50 24.69
C LEU A 12 -64.70 -27.68 23.63
N TRP A 13 -65.07 -27.69 22.35
CA TRP A 13 -64.13 -27.75 21.23
C TRP A 13 -63.25 -26.49 21.19
N LEU A 14 -63.80 -25.30 21.36
CA LEU A 14 -63.07 -24.04 21.48
C LEU A 14 -62.07 -24.05 22.66
N VAL A 15 -62.47 -24.55 23.82
CA VAL A 15 -61.61 -24.67 24.99
C VAL A 15 -60.49 -25.67 24.72
N VAL A 16 -60.78 -26.85 24.16
CA VAL A 16 -59.78 -27.86 23.81
C VAL A 16 -58.82 -27.36 22.72
N TYR A 17 -59.35 -26.64 21.73
CA TYR A 17 -58.53 -26.02 20.67
C TYR A 17 -57.56 -25.01 21.25
N ASN A 18 -58.03 -24.14 22.17
CA ASN A 18 -57.21 -23.12 22.82
C ASN A 18 -56.16 -23.71 23.80
N LEU A 19 -56.50 -24.84 24.43
CA LEU A 19 -55.57 -25.60 25.30
C LEU A 19 -54.50 -26.34 24.49
N ASN A 20 -54.78 -26.70 23.23
CA ASN A 20 -53.83 -27.42 22.37
C ASN A 20 -52.83 -26.48 21.68
N ASP A 21 -53.10 -25.17 21.58
CA ASP A 21 -52.18 -24.18 20.99
C ASP A 21 -51.98 -22.97 21.96
N PRO A 22 -51.34 -23.22 23.12
CA PRO A 22 -51.09 -22.20 24.12
C PRO A 22 -50.11 -21.14 23.65
N VAL A 23 -50.26 -19.93 24.16
CA VAL A 23 -49.24 -18.87 23.99
C VAL A 23 -47.98 -19.27 24.74
N LYS A 24 -46.87 -19.18 24.06
CA LYS A 24 -45.53 -19.44 24.58
C LYS A 24 -44.57 -18.29 24.22
N THR A 25 -43.47 -18.21 24.91
CA THR A 25 -42.38 -17.27 24.64
C THR A 25 -41.16 -18.03 24.09
N LYS A 26 -40.57 -17.48 23.04
CA LYS A 26 -39.33 -17.97 22.45
C LYS A 26 -38.39 -16.80 22.21
N THR A 27 -37.12 -17.03 22.42
CA THR A 27 -36.07 -16.03 22.21
C THR A 27 -35.51 -16.17 20.82
N PHE A 28 -35.26 -15.03 20.17
CA PHE A 28 -34.68 -14.93 18.83
C PHE A 28 -33.52 -13.94 18.86
N THR A 29 -32.63 -14.06 17.88
CA THR A 29 -31.49 -13.19 17.72
C THR A 29 -31.40 -12.72 16.26
N THR A 30 -31.20 -11.43 16.04
CA THR A 30 -31.06 -10.89 14.69
C THR A 30 -29.95 -9.84 14.62
N THR A 31 -29.40 -9.63 13.43
CA THR A 31 -28.37 -8.62 13.19
C THR A 31 -29.03 -7.25 13.00
N VAL A 32 -28.39 -6.23 13.54
CA VAL A 32 -28.85 -4.84 13.46
C VAL A 32 -28.40 -4.21 12.14
N SER A 33 -29.35 -3.68 11.38
CA SER A 33 -29.10 -2.85 10.21
C SER A 33 -28.97 -1.39 10.66
N ILE A 34 -27.86 -0.75 10.31
CA ILE A 34 -27.50 0.60 10.76
C ILE A 34 -27.64 1.57 9.59
N THR A 35 -28.39 2.66 9.81
CA THR A 35 -28.63 3.75 8.85
C THR A 35 -28.41 5.10 9.52
N GLY A 36 -28.40 6.20 8.73
CA GLY A 36 -28.35 7.56 9.28
C GLY A 36 -26.98 8.01 9.78
N LYS A 37 -25.89 7.30 9.42
CA LYS A 37 -24.53 7.66 9.83
C LYS A 37 -24.11 9.03 9.31
N GLU A 38 -24.53 9.36 8.09
CA GLU A 38 -24.21 10.63 7.41
C GLU A 38 -24.66 11.84 8.24
N ALA A 39 -25.84 11.75 8.86
CA ALA A 39 -26.36 12.84 9.69
C ALA A 39 -25.47 13.13 10.92
N VAL A 40 -24.81 12.13 11.47
CA VAL A 40 -23.88 12.29 12.59
C VAL A 40 -22.54 12.83 12.09
N VAL A 41 -22.09 12.39 10.93
CA VAL A 41 -20.86 12.88 10.27
C VAL A 41 -21.00 14.36 9.90
N ASP A 42 -22.15 14.78 9.40
CA ASP A 42 -22.45 16.19 9.07
C ASP A 42 -22.41 17.10 10.31
N MET A 43 -22.63 16.55 11.49
CA MET A 43 -22.44 17.25 12.77
C MET A 43 -20.97 17.26 13.25
N GLY A 44 -20.02 16.76 12.45
CA GLY A 44 -18.60 16.67 12.80
C GLY A 44 -18.31 15.57 13.82
N LYS A 45 -19.16 14.54 13.89
CA LYS A 45 -19.03 13.42 14.83
C LYS A 45 -19.00 12.08 14.08
N TRP A 46 -18.33 11.10 14.69
CA TRP A 46 -18.23 9.75 14.17
C TRP A 46 -18.85 8.76 15.14
N PRO A 47 -19.94 8.07 14.75
CA PRO A 47 -20.57 7.08 15.59
C PRO A 47 -19.90 5.71 15.41
N THR A 48 -19.63 5.04 16.51
CA THR A 48 -19.09 3.68 16.56
C THR A 48 -19.97 2.78 17.42
N ILE A 49 -20.43 1.67 16.85
CA ILE A 49 -21.16 0.61 17.56
C ILE A 49 -20.22 -0.58 17.69
N LYS A 50 -20.08 -1.14 18.89
CA LYS A 50 -19.25 -2.32 19.14
C LYS A 50 -19.82 -3.54 18.40
N GLU A 51 -18.96 -4.45 17.96
CA GLU A 51 -19.39 -5.68 17.29
C GLU A 51 -20.36 -6.52 18.12
N SER A 52 -20.17 -6.56 19.46
CA SER A 52 -21.11 -7.23 20.39
C SER A 52 -22.52 -6.67 20.33
N ASP A 53 -22.67 -5.41 19.98
CA ASP A 53 -23.95 -4.67 20.00
C ASP A 53 -24.61 -4.62 18.62
N LYS A 54 -23.96 -5.22 17.60
CA LYS A 54 -24.54 -5.40 16.25
C LYS A 54 -25.50 -6.57 16.14
N THR A 55 -25.71 -7.32 17.21
CA THR A 55 -26.73 -8.34 17.32
C THR A 55 -27.63 -8.05 18.51
N VAL A 56 -28.92 -8.23 18.34
CA VAL A 56 -29.91 -8.04 19.41
C VAL A 56 -30.64 -9.34 19.65
N THR A 57 -30.77 -9.70 20.93
CA THR A 57 -31.56 -10.84 21.41
C THR A 57 -32.79 -10.34 22.08
N PHE A 58 -33.94 -10.85 21.68
CA PHE A 58 -35.26 -10.44 22.18
C PHE A 58 -36.19 -11.63 22.30
N SER A 59 -37.24 -11.48 23.07
CA SER A 59 -38.22 -12.51 23.30
C SER A 59 -39.56 -12.17 22.65
N VAL A 60 -40.21 -13.14 22.05
CA VAL A 60 -41.50 -13.01 21.38
C VAL A 60 -42.48 -14.00 21.98
N SER A 61 -43.67 -13.52 22.27
CA SER A 61 -44.82 -14.32 22.71
C SER A 61 -45.83 -14.47 21.58
N ALA A 62 -46.20 -15.70 21.28
CA ALA A 62 -47.21 -16.04 20.30
C ALA A 62 -47.78 -17.45 20.55
N LYS A 63 -48.81 -17.84 19.81
CA LYS A 63 -49.25 -19.22 19.78
C LYS A 63 -48.14 -20.16 19.39
N ARG A 64 -48.12 -21.35 19.99
CA ARG A 64 -47.07 -22.37 19.72
C ARG A 64 -46.95 -22.69 18.23
N SER A 65 -48.07 -22.76 17.49
CA SER A 65 -48.06 -23.03 16.05
C SER A 65 -47.24 -21.97 15.30
N TYR A 66 -47.41 -20.68 15.56
CA TYR A 66 -46.68 -19.60 14.93
C TYR A 66 -45.20 -19.64 15.32
N LEU A 67 -44.88 -19.85 16.61
CA LEU A 67 -43.51 -19.89 17.09
C LEU A 67 -42.71 -21.07 16.51
N SER A 68 -43.40 -22.16 16.10
CA SER A 68 -42.74 -23.30 15.47
C SER A 68 -42.32 -23.04 14.01
N GLU A 69 -42.96 -22.07 13.35
CA GLU A 69 -42.65 -21.66 11.96
C GLU A 69 -41.74 -20.43 11.86
N LEU A 70 -41.43 -19.82 13.00
CA LEU A 70 -40.56 -18.66 13.07
C LEU A 70 -39.11 -19.05 13.36
N ASP A 71 -38.20 -18.47 12.60
CA ASP A 71 -36.77 -18.51 12.82
C ASP A 71 -36.17 -17.11 12.88
N ASP A 72 -34.85 -17.00 13.17
CA ASP A 72 -34.16 -15.73 13.34
C ASP A 72 -34.18 -14.86 12.08
N SER A 73 -34.26 -15.47 10.89
CA SER A 73 -34.30 -14.76 9.60
C SER A 73 -35.63 -14.08 9.30
N ASP A 74 -36.70 -14.42 10.04
CA ASP A 74 -38.01 -13.78 9.91
C ASP A 74 -38.06 -12.41 10.62
N PHE A 75 -37.04 -12.09 11.40
CA PHE A 75 -36.96 -10.84 12.15
C PHE A 75 -35.92 -9.88 11.54
N TYR A 76 -36.16 -8.61 11.74
CA TYR A 76 -35.25 -7.53 11.42
C TYR A 76 -35.09 -6.58 12.59
N ALA A 77 -33.92 -5.97 12.74
CA ALA A 77 -33.66 -4.93 13.70
C ALA A 77 -32.98 -3.76 12.97
N ASN A 78 -33.60 -2.57 13.07
CA ASN A 78 -33.13 -1.36 12.43
C ASN A 78 -32.69 -0.34 13.47
N VAL A 79 -31.60 0.35 13.20
CA VAL A 79 -31.11 1.47 13.99
C VAL A 79 -30.90 2.65 13.07
N ASP A 80 -31.51 3.78 13.40
CA ASP A 80 -31.31 5.03 12.71
C ASP A 80 -30.48 5.98 13.59
N LEU A 81 -29.21 6.16 13.23
CA LEU A 81 -28.26 7.00 13.95
C LEU A 81 -28.61 8.50 13.90
N SER A 82 -29.49 8.93 12.99
CA SER A 82 -30.00 10.32 13.01
C SER A 82 -30.79 10.65 14.28
N ASN A 83 -31.27 9.62 14.99
CA ASN A 83 -32.05 9.73 16.21
C ASN A 83 -31.27 9.35 17.48
N ILE A 84 -29.95 9.49 17.48
CA ILE A 84 -29.15 9.24 18.67
C ILE A 84 -29.45 10.19 19.80
N VAL A 85 -29.47 9.68 21.02
CA VAL A 85 -29.61 10.47 22.24
C VAL A 85 -28.26 10.52 22.93
N VAL A 86 -27.60 11.68 22.86
CA VAL A 86 -26.31 11.88 23.52
C VAL A 86 -26.51 11.95 25.03
N ASP A 87 -25.59 11.29 25.76
CA ASP A 87 -25.58 11.34 27.23
C ASP A 87 -25.27 12.78 27.69
N LYS A 88 -25.99 13.24 28.73
CA LYS A 88 -25.82 14.59 29.26
C LYS A 88 -24.50 14.74 30.04
N ASP A 89 -24.04 13.65 30.64
CA ASP A 89 -22.87 13.63 31.50
C ASP A 89 -21.60 13.23 30.72
N ASP A 90 -21.74 12.54 29.54
CA ASP A 90 -20.64 12.15 28.68
C ASP A 90 -20.97 12.42 27.19
N PRO A 91 -20.42 13.51 26.61
CA PRO A 91 -20.68 13.88 25.21
C PRO A 91 -20.08 12.89 24.18
N ASN A 92 -19.27 11.92 24.64
CA ASN A 92 -18.71 10.86 23.78
C ASN A 92 -19.52 9.57 23.84
N SER A 93 -20.61 9.57 24.62
CA SER A 93 -21.53 8.43 24.76
C SER A 93 -22.92 8.83 24.30
N ALA A 94 -23.56 7.93 23.58
CA ALA A 94 -24.94 8.06 23.16
C ALA A 94 -25.66 6.71 23.20
N THR A 95 -26.98 6.76 23.13
CA THR A 95 -27.81 5.57 22.93
C THR A 95 -28.70 5.77 21.72
N VAL A 96 -29.05 4.68 21.06
CA VAL A 96 -30.00 4.69 19.97
C VAL A 96 -31.00 3.56 20.14
N LYS A 97 -32.26 3.86 19.84
CA LYS A 97 -33.35 2.89 19.87
C LYS A 97 -33.23 1.90 18.73
N VAL A 98 -33.46 0.62 19.03
CA VAL A 98 -33.57 -0.44 18.04
C VAL A 98 -35.02 -0.68 17.69
N ASP A 99 -35.38 -0.55 16.44
CA ASP A 99 -36.70 -0.90 15.91
C ASP A 99 -36.69 -2.36 15.45
N ILE A 100 -37.35 -3.23 16.21
CA ILE A 100 -37.42 -4.67 15.96
C ILE A 100 -38.80 -4.99 15.35
N GLY A 101 -38.77 -5.71 14.24
CA GLY A 101 -39.96 -6.15 13.55
C GLY A 101 -39.86 -7.59 13.04
N CYS A 102 -41.00 -8.09 12.57
CA CYS A 102 -41.11 -9.42 11.97
C CYS A 102 -41.75 -9.34 10.60
N THR A 103 -41.30 -10.13 9.68
CA THR A 103 -41.87 -10.22 8.32
C THR A 103 -43.15 -11.06 8.28
N LYS A 104 -43.20 -12.10 9.13
CA LYS A 104 -44.36 -13.02 9.25
C LYS A 104 -45.18 -12.71 10.50
N TYR A 105 -46.46 -13.01 10.47
CA TYR A 105 -47.36 -12.95 11.63
C TYR A 105 -47.36 -11.63 12.41
N LYS A 106 -47.14 -10.49 11.76
CA LYS A 106 -46.97 -9.14 12.36
C LYS A 106 -48.03 -8.76 13.45
N HIS A 107 -49.28 -9.23 13.27
CA HIS A 107 -50.38 -8.92 14.18
C HIS A 107 -50.69 -10.03 15.20
N SER A 108 -49.97 -11.14 15.14
CA SER A 108 -50.20 -12.34 15.94
C SER A 108 -49.08 -12.65 16.92
N ILE A 109 -48.04 -11.82 16.93
CA ILE A 109 -46.89 -11.91 17.81
C ILE A 109 -46.78 -10.66 18.70
N THR A 110 -46.25 -10.84 19.89
CA THR A 110 -46.00 -9.75 20.85
C THR A 110 -44.54 -9.77 21.24
N PHE A 111 -43.83 -8.64 21.04
CA PHE A 111 -42.48 -8.46 21.51
C PHE A 111 -42.47 -8.18 23.01
N ASN A 112 -41.65 -8.91 23.78
CA ASN A 112 -41.49 -8.77 25.21
C ASN A 112 -40.20 -8.05 25.52
N GLY A 113 -40.17 -7.28 26.65
CA GLY A 113 -38.90 -6.70 27.13
C GLY A 113 -38.74 -5.19 26.94
N GLY A 114 -39.77 -4.53 26.39
CA GLY A 114 -39.73 -3.06 26.27
C GLY A 114 -38.86 -2.56 25.09
N GLU A 115 -38.41 -1.31 25.18
CA GLU A 115 -37.58 -0.70 24.16
C GLU A 115 -36.13 -1.20 24.28
N HIS A 116 -35.64 -1.74 23.19
CA HIS A 116 -34.21 -2.09 23.09
C HIS A 116 -33.42 -0.85 22.66
N GLN A 117 -32.30 -0.60 23.35
CA GLN A 117 -31.35 0.47 23.04
C GLN A 117 -29.96 -0.11 23.00
N ILE A 118 -29.13 0.40 22.10
CA ILE A 118 -27.73 0.04 22.03
C ILE A 118 -26.87 1.26 22.30
N PRO A 119 -25.71 1.07 22.96
CA PRO A 119 -24.77 2.15 23.20
C PRO A 119 -24.01 2.48 21.91
N VAL A 120 -23.78 3.77 21.69
CA VAL A 120 -23.02 4.31 20.57
C VAL A 120 -21.90 5.18 21.14
N SER A 121 -20.66 4.85 20.84
CA SER A 121 -19.54 5.74 21.13
C SER A 121 -19.45 6.81 20.04
N ILE A 122 -19.24 8.06 20.46
CA ILE A 122 -19.12 9.21 19.58
C ILE A 122 -17.72 9.78 19.69
N GLU A 123 -17.03 9.89 18.57
CA GLU A 123 -15.75 10.59 18.47
C GLU A 123 -15.88 11.82 17.59
N GLU A 124 -14.87 12.68 17.60
CA GLU A 124 -14.74 13.77 16.64
C GLU A 124 -14.44 13.19 15.25
N TYR A 125 -15.18 13.65 14.23
CA TYR A 125 -14.90 13.30 12.83
C TYR A 125 -13.72 14.10 12.31
N MET A 126 -12.81 13.43 11.67
CA MET A 126 -11.69 14.04 10.95
C MET A 126 -11.65 13.54 9.51
N GLN A 127 -11.33 14.44 8.59
CA GLN A 127 -11.02 14.08 7.21
C GLN A 127 -9.63 14.61 6.85
N LYS A 128 -8.79 13.76 6.24
CA LYS A 128 -7.43 14.09 5.82
C LYS A 128 -7.18 13.58 4.41
N GLN A 129 -6.31 14.25 3.69
CA GLN A 129 -5.88 13.83 2.35
C GLN A 129 -4.48 13.24 2.43
N PHE A 130 -4.27 12.13 1.73
CA PHE A 130 -2.98 11.44 1.66
C PHE A 130 -2.57 11.30 0.20
N ALA A 131 -1.32 11.64 -0.10
CA ALA A 131 -0.71 11.32 -1.39
C ALA A 131 -0.50 9.81 -1.48
N VAL A 132 -0.90 9.21 -2.59
CA VAL A 132 -0.71 7.77 -2.83
C VAL A 132 0.72 7.51 -3.22
N LYS A 133 1.42 6.70 -2.43
CA LYS A 133 2.77 6.20 -2.72
C LYS A 133 2.66 4.86 -3.43
N VAL A 134 3.34 4.73 -4.55
CA VAL A 134 3.35 3.48 -5.33
C VAL A 134 4.65 2.74 -5.06
N SER A 135 4.53 1.48 -4.71
CA SER A 135 5.64 0.53 -4.61
C SER A 135 5.50 -0.54 -5.69
N LEU A 136 6.60 -0.82 -6.39
CA LEU A 136 6.66 -1.86 -7.41
C LEU A 136 7.52 -3.01 -6.89
N GLU A 137 7.00 -4.22 -6.92
CA GLU A 137 7.71 -5.44 -6.56
C GLU A 137 7.94 -6.28 -7.80
N GLY A 138 9.20 -6.68 -8.02
CA GLY A 138 9.58 -7.50 -9.17
C GLY A 138 10.32 -6.73 -10.25
N SER A 139 10.38 -7.30 -11.44
CA SER A 139 11.11 -6.74 -12.58
C SER A 139 10.49 -7.19 -13.90
N VAL A 140 10.70 -6.40 -14.95
CA VAL A 140 10.38 -6.80 -16.33
C VAL A 140 11.49 -7.66 -16.92
N SER A 141 11.13 -8.57 -17.82
CA SER A 141 12.07 -9.46 -18.49
C SER A 141 12.81 -8.78 -19.66
N GLY A 142 13.97 -9.34 -20.01
CA GLY A 142 14.77 -8.89 -21.14
C GLY A 142 15.62 -7.63 -20.83
N SER A 143 15.99 -6.91 -21.89
CA SER A 143 16.79 -5.68 -21.77
C SER A 143 15.90 -4.47 -21.42
N ARG A 144 15.11 -4.59 -20.37
CA ARG A 144 14.16 -3.56 -19.89
C ARG A 144 14.22 -3.40 -18.38
N ALA A 145 13.82 -2.24 -17.90
CA ALA A 145 13.67 -1.93 -16.49
C ALA A 145 12.46 -1.02 -16.24
N LEU A 146 11.95 -1.04 -15.02
CA LEU A 146 10.88 -0.13 -14.61
C LEU A 146 11.41 1.29 -14.45
N GLY A 147 10.60 2.26 -14.84
CA GLY A 147 10.86 3.67 -14.58
C GLY A 147 10.85 3.98 -13.09
N ASP A 148 11.50 5.08 -12.72
CA ASP A 148 11.67 5.47 -11.32
C ASP A 148 10.46 6.21 -10.74
N ASN A 149 9.52 6.66 -11.59
CA ASN A 149 8.39 7.49 -11.20
C ASN A 149 7.04 6.83 -11.59
N PRO A 150 6.61 5.79 -10.85
CA PRO A 150 5.28 5.24 -11.06
C PRO A 150 4.22 6.28 -10.68
N GLU A 151 3.16 6.36 -11.46
CA GLU A 151 2.04 7.27 -11.19
C GLU A 151 0.82 6.51 -10.69
N ALA A 152 0.15 7.09 -9.69
CA ALA A 152 -1.14 6.62 -9.19
C ALA A 152 -2.28 7.49 -9.74
N ASN A 153 -3.41 6.87 -10.03
CA ASN A 153 -4.63 7.59 -10.34
C ASN A 153 -5.81 7.02 -9.51
N PRO A 154 -6.33 7.76 -8.53
CA PRO A 154 -5.97 9.15 -8.19
C PRO A 154 -4.62 9.28 -7.45
N LYS A 155 -3.97 10.43 -7.60
CA LYS A 155 -2.71 10.75 -6.90
C LYS A 155 -2.89 11.04 -5.40
N VAL A 156 -4.12 11.36 -4.99
CA VAL A 156 -4.47 11.71 -3.61
C VAL A 156 -5.78 11.04 -3.24
N VAL A 157 -5.83 10.44 -2.07
CA VAL A 157 -7.05 9.86 -1.50
C VAL A 157 -7.53 10.66 -0.30
N LYS A 158 -8.85 10.77 -0.16
CA LYS A 158 -9.50 11.37 1.02
C LYS A 158 -9.90 10.26 1.95
N VAL A 159 -9.52 10.38 3.20
CA VAL A 159 -9.84 9.42 4.27
C VAL A 159 -10.55 10.18 5.38
N GLY A 160 -11.78 9.78 5.66
CA GLY A 160 -12.58 10.25 6.78
C GLY A 160 -12.73 9.19 7.86
N GLY A 161 -13.05 9.60 9.08
CA GLY A 161 -13.26 8.65 10.16
C GLY A 161 -13.13 9.26 11.54
N PRO A 162 -13.06 8.41 12.58
CA PRO A 162 -12.79 8.87 13.93
C PRO A 162 -11.40 9.50 13.98
N LYS A 163 -11.31 10.63 14.65
CA LYS A 163 -10.07 11.43 14.75
C LYS A 163 -8.89 10.60 15.27
N SER A 164 -9.14 9.70 16.21
CA SER A 164 -8.14 8.78 16.74
C SER A 164 -7.45 8.02 15.62
N LEU A 165 -8.21 7.26 14.79
CA LEU A 165 -7.67 6.45 13.71
C LEU A 165 -7.09 7.28 12.55
N VAL A 166 -7.78 8.36 12.13
CA VAL A 166 -7.29 9.20 11.02
C VAL A 166 -5.98 9.88 11.36
N SER A 167 -5.76 10.22 12.66
CA SER A 167 -4.51 10.83 13.11
C SER A 167 -3.33 9.84 13.13
N GLU A 168 -3.57 8.55 13.29
CA GLU A 168 -2.55 7.50 13.26
C GLU A 168 -2.02 7.23 11.85
N ILE A 169 -2.80 7.59 10.81
CA ILE A 169 -2.39 7.32 9.43
C ILE A 169 -1.22 8.22 9.05
N ALA A 170 -0.08 7.60 8.74
CA ALA A 170 1.13 8.24 8.26
C ALA A 170 1.23 8.26 6.74
N SER A 171 0.78 7.19 6.06
CA SER A 171 0.89 7.09 4.59
C SER A 171 -0.22 6.23 3.96
N ALA A 172 -0.46 6.52 2.69
CA ALA A 172 -1.34 5.74 1.81
C ALA A 172 -0.47 5.09 0.73
N ASN A 173 -0.43 3.78 0.70
CA ASN A 173 0.47 3.01 -0.16
C ASN A 173 -0.33 2.08 -1.07
N VAL A 174 0.22 1.83 -2.24
CA VAL A 174 -0.28 0.83 -3.18
C VAL A 174 0.90 0.04 -3.71
N THR A 175 0.85 -1.27 -3.60
CA THR A 175 1.89 -2.17 -4.12
C THR A 175 1.38 -2.92 -5.32
N VAL A 176 2.16 -2.92 -6.41
CA VAL A 176 1.90 -3.71 -7.61
C VAL A 176 3.04 -4.68 -7.85
N LYS A 177 2.70 -5.92 -8.11
CA LYS A 177 3.66 -6.96 -8.47
C LYS A 177 3.84 -7.01 -9.98
N VAL A 178 5.07 -6.89 -10.42
CA VAL A 178 5.46 -6.96 -11.82
C VAL A 178 6.26 -8.25 -12.04
N ASP A 179 5.80 -9.09 -12.95
CA ASP A 179 6.45 -10.34 -13.30
C ASP A 179 6.60 -10.49 -14.83
N GLU A 180 7.12 -11.63 -15.28
CA GLU A 180 7.32 -11.93 -16.69
C GLU A 180 6.01 -12.00 -17.52
N ASN A 181 4.86 -12.17 -16.85
CA ASN A 181 3.54 -12.22 -17.50
C ASN A 181 2.88 -10.85 -17.56
N THR A 182 3.47 -9.83 -16.94
CA THR A 182 2.91 -8.49 -16.91
C THR A 182 2.88 -7.88 -18.31
N ILE A 183 1.70 -7.44 -18.73
CA ILE A 183 1.50 -6.89 -20.07
C ILE A 183 2.12 -5.50 -20.14
N VAL A 184 3.02 -5.32 -21.11
CA VAL A 184 3.61 -4.03 -21.44
C VAL A 184 3.01 -3.55 -22.76
N ALA A 185 2.28 -2.45 -22.74
CA ALA A 185 1.72 -1.80 -23.90
C ALA A 185 2.32 -0.39 -24.04
N ASP A 186 2.73 -0.01 -25.22
CA ASP A 186 3.29 1.33 -25.52
C ASP A 186 4.44 1.75 -24.57
N ASN A 187 5.31 0.79 -24.19
CA ASN A 187 6.37 0.96 -23.21
C ASN A 187 5.86 1.37 -21.81
N GLN A 188 4.65 1.02 -21.47
CA GLN A 188 4.05 1.30 -20.18
C GLN A 188 3.34 0.07 -19.63
N ILE A 189 3.41 -0.11 -18.32
CA ILE A 189 2.58 -1.05 -17.55
C ILE A 189 1.46 -0.23 -16.91
N THR A 190 0.23 -0.69 -17.13
CA THR A 190 -0.94 -0.16 -16.41
C THR A 190 -1.59 -1.31 -15.65
N ASP A 191 -1.75 -1.14 -14.36
CA ASP A 191 -2.34 -2.13 -13.47
C ASP A 191 -3.14 -1.45 -12.36
N ARG A 192 -3.77 -2.24 -11.51
CA ARG A 192 -4.53 -1.76 -10.35
C ARG A 192 -4.04 -2.45 -9.10
N GLY A 193 -3.71 -1.64 -8.10
CA GLY A 193 -3.33 -2.12 -6.78
C GLY A 193 -4.38 -1.79 -5.72
N GLU A 194 -4.38 -2.55 -4.64
CA GLU A 194 -5.19 -2.27 -3.46
C GLU A 194 -4.53 -1.17 -2.62
N LEU A 195 -5.35 -0.22 -2.16
CA LEU A 195 -4.90 0.83 -1.25
C LEU A 195 -4.71 0.25 0.15
N ILE A 196 -3.57 0.52 0.74
CA ILE A 196 -3.24 0.18 2.12
C ILE A 196 -2.86 1.46 2.85
N LEU A 197 -3.44 1.67 4.03
CA LEU A 197 -3.08 2.78 4.91
C LEU A 197 -2.15 2.26 6.00
N LEU A 198 -1.04 2.94 6.22
CA LEU A 198 -0.04 2.56 7.23
C LEU A 198 0.10 3.65 8.28
N ASP A 199 0.35 3.25 9.52
CA ASP A 199 0.73 4.12 10.62
C ASP A 199 2.23 4.50 10.58
N GLU A 200 2.72 5.20 11.60
CA GLU A 200 4.12 5.61 11.72
C GLU A 200 5.09 4.41 11.93
N ASN A 201 4.60 3.28 12.42
CA ASN A 201 5.38 2.06 12.64
C ASN A 201 5.43 1.19 11.36
N GLY A 202 4.56 1.47 10.39
CA GLY A 202 4.39 0.68 9.18
C GLY A 202 3.34 -0.43 9.31
N ASP A 203 2.55 -0.42 10.38
CA ASP A 203 1.44 -1.35 10.58
C ASP A 203 0.19 -0.88 9.81
N GLU A 204 -0.61 -1.85 9.34
CA GLU A 204 -1.82 -1.56 8.58
C GLU A 204 -2.95 -1.03 9.46
N VAL A 205 -3.55 0.09 9.06
CA VAL A 205 -4.73 0.67 9.70
C VAL A 205 -5.99 0.02 9.14
N ASP A 206 -6.90 -0.40 10.02
CA ASP A 206 -8.16 -1.06 9.67
C ASP A 206 -9.10 -0.11 8.91
N MET A 207 -9.09 -0.21 7.58
CA MET A 207 -9.91 0.62 6.69
C MET A 207 -11.43 0.36 6.83
N SER A 208 -11.87 -0.74 7.45
CA SER A 208 -13.29 -1.02 7.66
C SER A 208 -13.95 -0.04 8.63
N LYS A 209 -13.15 0.62 9.47
CA LYS A 209 -13.57 1.63 10.45
C LYS A 209 -13.48 3.06 9.93
N LEU A 210 -13.08 3.24 8.68
CA LEU A 210 -12.88 4.53 8.05
C LEU A 210 -13.97 4.79 6.99
N ASP A 211 -14.11 6.04 6.61
CA ASP A 211 -14.92 6.49 5.49
C ASP A 211 -14.00 6.77 4.30
N ILE A 212 -13.94 5.81 3.41
CA ILE A 212 -13.14 5.85 2.19
C ILE A 212 -14.06 5.51 1.02
N ASP A 213 -14.15 6.42 0.06
CA ASP A 213 -14.91 6.16 -1.16
C ASP A 213 -14.42 4.87 -1.82
N SER A 214 -15.38 4.03 -2.22
CA SER A 214 -15.10 2.71 -2.82
C SER A 214 -14.20 2.80 -4.07
N GLN A 215 -14.23 3.91 -4.80
CA GLN A 215 -13.36 4.15 -5.94
C GLN A 215 -11.87 4.20 -5.56
N TYR A 216 -11.55 4.54 -4.30
CA TYR A 216 -10.16 4.63 -3.83
C TYR A 216 -9.61 3.29 -3.31
N LYS A 217 -10.46 2.28 -3.11
CA LYS A 217 -9.99 0.96 -2.65
C LYS A 217 -9.12 0.24 -3.69
N SER A 218 -9.31 0.56 -4.97
CA SER A 218 -8.51 0.02 -6.07
C SER A 218 -8.00 1.17 -6.94
N VAL A 219 -6.72 1.48 -6.78
CA VAL A 219 -6.04 2.60 -7.45
C VAL A 219 -5.40 2.12 -8.74
N ALA A 220 -5.63 2.83 -9.83
CA ALA A 220 -4.93 2.57 -11.08
C ALA A 220 -3.50 3.12 -11.00
N ILE A 221 -2.55 2.33 -11.49
CA ILE A 221 -1.13 2.67 -11.49
C ILE A 221 -0.63 2.58 -12.91
N SER A 222 0.25 3.49 -13.29
CA SER A 222 1.01 3.43 -14.53
C SER A 222 2.50 3.62 -14.24
N VAL A 223 3.34 2.85 -14.92
CA VAL A 223 4.79 2.96 -14.84
C VAL A 223 5.40 2.74 -16.22
N ASP A 224 6.36 3.59 -16.57
CA ASP A 224 7.09 3.46 -17.82
C ASP A 224 8.02 2.26 -17.79
N VAL A 225 8.17 1.59 -18.93
CA VAL A 225 9.13 0.52 -19.14
C VAL A 225 10.24 1.06 -20.04
N LEU A 226 11.43 1.18 -19.48
CA LEU A 226 12.60 1.75 -20.11
C LEU A 226 13.51 0.65 -20.68
N SER A 227 14.22 0.97 -21.74
CA SER A 227 15.30 0.12 -22.24
C SER A 227 16.49 0.15 -21.29
N THR A 228 17.27 -0.93 -21.27
CA THR A 228 18.54 -0.98 -20.51
C THR A 228 19.73 -1.17 -21.44
N LYS A 229 20.86 -0.64 -21.03
CA LYS A 229 22.14 -0.80 -21.72
C LYS A 229 23.28 -0.91 -20.72
N GLU A 230 24.14 -1.88 -20.91
CA GLU A 230 25.40 -1.97 -20.19
C GLU A 230 26.43 -1.08 -20.85
N VAL A 231 27.08 -0.21 -20.10
CA VAL A 231 28.09 0.72 -20.61
C VAL A 231 29.35 0.65 -19.74
N PRO A 232 30.55 0.70 -20.36
CA PRO A 232 31.81 0.72 -19.64
C PRO A 232 31.96 2.08 -18.91
N ILE A 233 32.65 2.02 -17.77
CA ILE A 233 33.06 3.19 -17.01
C ILE A 233 34.52 3.50 -17.36
N LYS A 234 34.80 4.75 -17.70
CA LYS A 234 36.16 5.27 -17.93
C LYS A 234 36.48 6.30 -16.88
N CYS A 235 37.68 6.21 -16.31
CA CYS A 235 38.15 7.22 -15.35
C CYS A 235 39.29 7.98 -15.99
N SER A 236 39.20 9.31 -15.96
CA SER A 236 40.27 10.20 -16.40
C SER A 236 40.97 10.84 -15.20
N THR A 237 42.23 11.18 -15.36
CA THR A 237 43.04 11.89 -14.36
C THR A 237 43.55 13.22 -14.91
N THR A 238 43.78 14.19 -14.06
CA THR A 238 44.42 15.47 -14.41
C THR A 238 45.62 15.74 -13.54
N GLY A 239 46.58 16.50 -14.06
CA GLY A 239 47.81 16.77 -13.36
C GLY A 239 48.89 15.68 -13.58
N SER A 240 49.91 15.73 -12.75
CA SER A 240 51.02 14.73 -12.80
C SER A 240 51.46 14.39 -11.38
N PRO A 241 51.82 13.12 -11.10
CA PRO A 241 52.38 12.74 -9.82
C PRO A 241 53.66 13.50 -9.48
N ALA A 242 54.16 13.37 -8.25
CA ALA A 242 55.41 13.96 -7.82
C ALA A 242 56.58 13.47 -8.68
N GLY A 243 57.63 14.29 -8.73
CA GLY A 243 58.84 13.93 -9.51
C GLY A 243 59.38 12.54 -9.16
N GLY A 244 59.67 11.72 -10.18
CA GLY A 244 60.08 10.32 -10.02
C GLY A 244 58.96 9.32 -9.73
N LYS A 245 57.72 9.73 -9.88
CA LYS A 245 56.54 8.88 -9.74
C LYS A 245 55.74 8.82 -11.05
N SER A 246 55.03 7.71 -11.27
CA SER A 246 54.11 7.53 -12.41
C SER A 246 52.84 6.82 -11.98
N VAL A 247 51.78 6.96 -12.76
CA VAL A 247 50.55 6.18 -12.58
C VAL A 247 50.82 4.77 -13.12
N LEU A 248 50.69 3.76 -12.25
CA LEU A 248 50.79 2.35 -12.63
C LEU A 248 49.47 1.87 -13.26
N GLY A 249 48.36 2.29 -12.69
CA GLY A 249 47.03 1.90 -13.16
C GLY A 249 45.89 2.59 -12.39
N VAL A 250 44.70 2.49 -12.94
CA VAL A 250 43.44 2.96 -12.32
C VAL A 250 42.56 1.74 -12.18
N ASN A 251 42.23 1.39 -10.95
CA ASN A 251 41.34 0.29 -10.63
C ASN A 251 39.98 0.85 -10.21
N LEU A 252 38.95 0.36 -10.83
CA LEU A 252 37.55 0.70 -10.52
C LEU A 252 36.90 -0.47 -9.81
N SER A 253 36.03 -0.21 -8.84
CA SER A 253 35.24 -1.27 -8.18
C SER A 253 34.26 -1.95 -9.13
N GLU A 254 33.83 -1.28 -10.19
CA GLU A 254 32.97 -1.79 -11.25
C GLU A 254 33.51 -1.26 -12.58
N GLU A 255 33.69 -2.14 -13.59
CA GLU A 255 34.22 -1.78 -14.93
C GLU A 255 33.08 -1.33 -15.88
N SER A 256 31.88 -1.79 -15.63
CA SER A 256 30.65 -1.43 -16.38
C SER A 256 29.49 -1.25 -15.45
N VAL A 257 28.45 -0.58 -15.93
CA VAL A 257 27.21 -0.38 -15.20
C VAL A 257 26.01 -0.48 -16.13
N LEU A 258 24.89 -1.00 -15.60
CA LEU A 258 23.65 -1.11 -16.32
C LEU A 258 22.82 0.17 -16.09
N ILE A 259 22.59 0.91 -17.17
CA ILE A 259 21.79 2.14 -17.21
C ILE A 259 20.43 1.87 -17.85
N LYS A 260 19.43 2.70 -17.52
CA LYS A 260 18.08 2.67 -18.10
C LYS A 260 17.67 4.05 -18.60
N GLY A 261 16.85 4.07 -19.65
CA GLY A 261 16.33 5.29 -20.26
C GLY A 261 15.58 4.99 -21.54
N ALA A 262 15.14 6.05 -22.22
CA ALA A 262 14.59 5.91 -23.55
C ALA A 262 15.64 5.33 -24.52
N ALA A 263 15.25 4.43 -25.42
CA ALA A 263 16.19 3.76 -26.33
C ALA A 263 17.05 4.75 -27.13
N GLU A 264 16.45 5.85 -27.58
CA GLU A 264 17.15 6.91 -28.33
C GLU A 264 18.26 7.59 -27.49
N SER A 265 17.99 7.86 -26.21
CA SER A 265 18.98 8.42 -25.28
C SER A 265 20.13 7.48 -25.03
N LEU A 266 19.84 6.19 -24.85
CA LEU A 266 20.85 5.16 -24.57
C LEU A 266 21.76 4.88 -25.77
N ASN A 267 21.26 5.02 -27.01
CA ASN A 267 22.04 4.77 -28.21
C ASN A 267 23.30 5.65 -28.30
N ASN A 268 23.20 6.88 -27.82
CA ASN A 268 24.27 7.87 -27.87
C ASN A 268 25.31 7.71 -26.73
N ILE A 269 25.05 6.89 -25.73
CA ILE A 269 25.97 6.68 -24.61
C ILE A 269 26.83 5.47 -24.89
N THR A 270 28.13 5.70 -25.07
CA THR A 270 29.13 4.66 -25.34
C THR A 270 29.99 4.33 -24.12
N SER A 271 30.15 5.26 -23.19
CA SER A 271 30.81 5.11 -21.90
C SER A 271 30.35 6.12 -20.91
N ILE A 272 30.57 5.90 -19.63
CA ILE A 272 30.44 6.89 -18.58
C ILE A 272 31.81 7.37 -18.21
N ASP A 273 32.12 8.63 -18.48
CA ASP A 273 33.45 9.21 -18.26
C ASP A 273 33.46 9.92 -16.90
N VAL A 274 34.15 9.32 -15.93
CA VAL A 274 34.26 9.78 -14.55
C VAL A 274 35.54 10.60 -14.39
N GLY A 275 35.46 11.67 -13.66
CA GLY A 275 36.63 12.53 -13.40
C GLY A 275 36.53 13.86 -14.16
N PRO A 276 37.64 14.56 -14.37
CA PRO A 276 39.02 14.15 -14.07
C PRO A 276 39.36 14.15 -12.58
N ILE A 277 40.06 13.12 -12.11
CA ILE A 277 40.60 13.06 -10.75
C ILE A 277 41.97 13.75 -10.72
N ASP A 278 42.15 14.72 -9.84
CA ASP A 278 43.46 15.43 -9.74
C ASP A 278 44.50 14.57 -9.00
N ILE A 279 45.59 14.29 -9.70
CA ILE A 279 46.74 13.54 -9.19
C ILE A 279 48.00 14.38 -9.02
N THR A 280 47.84 15.72 -9.07
CA THR A 280 48.96 16.66 -9.01
C THR A 280 49.75 16.48 -7.72
N GLY A 281 51.05 16.16 -7.87
CA GLY A 281 51.98 16.01 -6.76
C GLY A 281 51.77 14.75 -5.90
N ALA A 282 50.93 13.78 -6.36
CA ALA A 282 50.69 12.55 -5.64
C ALA A 282 52.00 11.72 -5.43
N THR A 283 52.22 11.30 -4.19
CA THR A 283 53.35 10.48 -3.76
C THR A 283 52.99 9.04 -3.43
N GLU A 284 51.69 8.81 -3.17
CA GLU A 284 51.07 7.53 -2.77
C GLU A 284 49.78 7.30 -3.56
N ASP A 285 49.26 6.09 -3.47
CA ASP A 285 48.00 5.71 -4.11
C ASP A 285 46.86 6.63 -3.67
N ILE A 286 45.99 6.99 -4.62
CA ILE A 286 44.82 7.82 -4.37
C ILE A 286 43.56 6.94 -4.35
N LYS A 287 42.91 6.86 -3.21
CA LYS A 287 41.63 6.17 -3.04
C LYS A 287 40.52 7.19 -2.86
N THR A 288 39.56 7.16 -3.77
CA THR A 288 38.41 8.06 -3.74
C THR A 288 37.14 7.32 -4.15
N SER A 289 36.01 7.96 -3.96
CA SER A 289 34.72 7.42 -4.43
C SER A 289 33.88 8.54 -5.03
N VAL A 290 33.18 8.23 -6.10
CA VAL A 290 32.28 9.15 -6.79
C VAL A 290 30.89 8.56 -6.90
N ASP A 291 29.89 9.43 -7.03
CA ASP A 291 28.51 9.03 -7.31
C ASP A 291 28.31 9.06 -8.84
N LEU A 292 28.05 7.88 -9.43
CA LEU A 292 27.83 7.74 -10.87
C LEU A 292 26.61 8.50 -11.37
N SER A 293 25.62 8.73 -10.51
CA SER A 293 24.41 9.46 -10.89
C SER A 293 24.68 10.88 -11.38
N GLY A 294 25.74 11.49 -10.89
CA GLY A 294 26.16 12.84 -11.32
C GLY A 294 26.85 12.90 -12.71
N TYR A 295 27.16 11.75 -13.29
CA TYR A 295 27.81 11.63 -14.61
C TYR A 295 26.88 11.11 -15.69
N LEU A 296 25.61 10.83 -15.33
CA LEU A 296 24.59 10.39 -16.29
C LEU A 296 23.91 11.59 -16.94
N PRO A 297 23.54 11.50 -18.22
CA PRO A 297 22.69 12.51 -18.87
C PRO A 297 21.30 12.58 -18.26
N ASP A 298 20.61 13.69 -18.49
CA ASP A 298 19.20 13.83 -18.12
C ASP A 298 18.35 12.70 -18.71
N ASN A 299 17.36 12.23 -17.95
CA ASN A 299 16.47 11.13 -18.30
C ASN A 299 17.11 9.75 -18.47
N VAL A 300 18.34 9.59 -17.95
CA VAL A 300 19.03 8.29 -17.83
C VAL A 300 19.36 8.05 -16.37
N SER A 301 19.08 6.87 -15.88
CA SER A 301 19.37 6.49 -14.49
C SER A 301 19.99 5.10 -14.40
N LEU A 302 20.54 4.77 -13.23
CA LEU A 302 21.05 3.43 -12.96
C LEU A 302 19.88 2.46 -12.76
N VAL A 303 20.01 1.24 -13.30
CA VAL A 303 19.01 0.18 -13.01
C VAL A 303 19.03 -0.17 -11.53
N ASN A 304 20.20 -0.18 -10.91
CA ASN A 304 20.38 -0.43 -9.49
C ASN A 304 20.96 0.82 -8.81
N SER A 305 20.10 1.62 -8.20
CA SER A 305 20.49 2.83 -7.46
C SER A 305 21.41 2.55 -6.26
N GLY A 306 21.38 1.35 -5.70
CA GLY A 306 22.31 0.92 -4.63
C GLY A 306 23.76 0.79 -5.07
N LYS A 307 24.02 0.74 -6.38
CA LYS A 307 25.36 0.70 -6.98
C LYS A 307 25.82 2.08 -7.53
N SER A 308 25.29 3.15 -7.03
CA SER A 308 25.67 4.50 -7.49
C SER A 308 27.09 4.91 -7.08
N LYS A 309 27.64 4.36 -5.99
CA LYS A 309 28.99 4.67 -5.52
C LYS A 309 30.04 3.81 -6.20
N LEU A 310 30.90 4.45 -6.98
CA LEU A 310 32.07 3.85 -7.60
C LEU A 310 33.31 4.16 -6.76
N SER A 311 34.05 3.14 -6.31
CA SER A 311 35.36 3.32 -5.68
C SER A 311 36.45 3.30 -6.75
N ILE A 312 37.37 4.23 -6.66
CA ILE A 312 38.47 4.43 -7.60
C ILE A 312 39.76 4.35 -6.81
N ASP A 313 40.70 3.50 -7.24
CA ASP A 313 42.04 3.32 -6.68
C ASP A 313 43.07 3.58 -7.78
N ILE A 314 43.74 4.75 -7.69
CA ILE A 314 44.81 5.15 -8.63
C ILE A 314 46.13 4.79 -8.01
N GLN A 315 46.79 3.82 -8.60
CA GLN A 315 48.06 3.32 -8.11
C GLN A 315 49.23 4.19 -8.61
N ILE A 316 50.05 4.63 -7.67
CA ILE A 316 51.22 5.49 -7.93
C ILE A 316 52.48 4.72 -7.61
N GLU A 317 53.36 4.52 -8.59
CA GLU A 317 54.62 3.83 -8.41
C GLU A 317 55.84 4.77 -8.53
N THR A 318 56.94 4.33 -7.97
CA THR A 318 58.22 5.02 -8.13
C THR A 318 58.89 4.58 -9.44
N ASN A 319 59.26 5.54 -10.27
CA ASN A 319 59.95 5.22 -11.53
C ASN A 319 61.30 4.57 -11.24
N ALA A 320 61.51 3.38 -11.77
CA ALA A 320 62.82 2.73 -11.73
C ALA A 320 63.75 3.42 -12.74
N THR A 321 64.87 3.94 -12.26
CA THR A 321 65.92 4.48 -13.14
C THR A 321 67.01 3.44 -13.30
N ALA A 322 67.21 3.02 -14.50
CA ALA A 322 68.39 2.17 -14.87
C ALA A 322 69.46 3.05 -15.58
N THR A 323 70.64 3.09 -15.01
CA THR A 323 71.77 3.75 -15.67
C THR A 323 72.42 2.72 -16.61
N LEU A 324 72.24 2.93 -17.91
CA LEU A 324 72.99 2.14 -18.93
C LEU A 324 74.28 2.85 -19.22
N THR A 325 75.40 2.24 -18.78
CA THR A 325 76.70 2.73 -19.10
C THR A 325 77.14 2.08 -20.42
N LEU A 326 77.20 2.87 -21.46
CA LEU A 326 77.71 2.46 -22.76
C LEU A 326 79.23 2.71 -22.78
N ASN A 327 80.00 1.64 -22.85
CA ASN A 327 81.45 1.71 -23.11
C ASN A 327 81.74 1.06 -24.44
N SER A 328 82.90 1.39 -24.98
CA SER A 328 83.31 1.02 -26.35
C SER A 328 83.32 -0.50 -26.61
N SER A 329 83.41 -1.32 -25.56
CA SER A 329 83.37 -2.80 -25.66
C SER A 329 81.93 -3.35 -25.88
N ASN A 330 80.90 -2.55 -25.65
CA ASN A 330 79.48 -2.97 -25.75
C ASN A 330 78.82 -2.43 -27.01
N ILE A 331 79.50 -1.74 -27.89
CA ILE A 331 79.00 -1.17 -29.13
C ILE A 331 79.61 -1.93 -30.30
N SER A 332 78.81 -2.69 -31.04
CA SER A 332 79.22 -3.28 -32.31
C SER A 332 78.74 -2.43 -33.49
N TYR A 333 79.59 -2.08 -34.42
CA TYR A 333 79.20 -1.37 -35.63
C TYR A 333 79.08 -2.34 -36.77
N GLU A 334 78.00 -2.38 -37.43
CA GLU A 334 77.82 -3.01 -38.72
C GLU A 334 78.01 -1.93 -39.80
N ILE A 335 79.16 -1.95 -40.48
CA ILE A 335 79.43 -1.03 -41.60
C ILE A 335 78.79 -1.63 -42.86
N GLY A 336 77.55 -1.14 -43.19
CA GLY A 336 77.01 -1.48 -44.52
C GLY A 336 77.82 -0.90 -45.65
N ARG A 337 78.25 -1.74 -46.59
CA ARG A 337 78.91 -1.29 -47.84
C ARG A 337 77.83 -0.61 -48.70
N ALA A 338 78.04 0.64 -49.03
CA ALA A 338 77.30 1.31 -50.09
C ALA A 338 77.73 0.66 -51.41
N HIS A 339 76.82 0.11 -52.18
CA HIS A 339 77.08 -0.25 -53.59
C HIS A 339 76.88 1.06 -54.39
N VAL A 340 77.96 1.37 -55.11
CA VAL A 340 77.98 2.36 -56.19
C VAL A 340 77.34 1.75 -57.42
#